data_ef029e98253efd78abd567c1d6c1e0a5
#
_entry.id   ef029e98253efd78abd567c1d6c1e0a5
#
_cell.length_a   1.000
_cell.length_b   1.000
_cell.length_c   1.000
_cell.angle_alpha   90.00
_cell.angle_beta   90.00
_cell.angle_gamma   90.00
#
_symmetry.space_group_name_H-M   'P 1'
#
loop_
_entity.id
_entity.type
_entity.pdbx_description
1 polymer ?
#
loop_
_entity_poly.entity_id
_entity_poly.type
_entity_poly.pdbx_seq_one_letter_code
_entity_poly.pdbx_strand_id
1 'polypeptide(L)'
;MKKALKIIGRILLALVIVIALALGVLTAAEYRPAAVETVTADHPAEAVLKAEEPLTLVTWNIGYGALGDNADFFMDGGTGVYTADRERVQQNLAGIRETLAGLDADIILLQEVDIGSDRSCRTDERDTLRDVIPGASDAFAYNFNSLYVPFPLPPIGHVESGLYTLSRAEIREAERISLPCPFSWPLRIANLKRCLLVSRIPVEGTDRELVMVNLHLEAYDSGEGKEAQTRQLQTLLRDEYGKGNYVIAGGDFNQLFSNTDSPYPVYEGMWQPGIIDADAFAGGFSLLMDPAVPTCRSLDRAYAGADPDGFQFYMIDGFIVSENVRVDGIETVDKGFANSDHNPVQLRFTLEEDIT
;
A
#
# COMPACT_ATOMS: atom_id res chain seq x y z
N MET A 1 -5.96 50.42 -26.91
CA MET A 1 -6.06 49.06 -27.36
C MET A 1 -4.70 48.40 -27.68
N LYS A 2 -3.91 48.84 -28.68
CA LYS A 2 -2.65 48.15 -29.08
C LYS A 2 -1.60 48.01 -27.96
N LYS A 3 -1.46 49.02 -27.04
CA LYS A 3 -0.53 48.93 -25.89
C LYS A 3 -0.99 47.87 -24.85
N ALA A 4 -2.30 47.84 -24.54
CA ALA A 4 -2.87 46.87 -23.62
C ALA A 4 -2.70 45.42 -24.16
N LEU A 5 -2.94 45.19 -25.45
CA LEU A 5 -2.74 43.88 -26.09
C LEU A 5 -1.28 43.40 -26.00
N LYS A 6 -0.30 44.32 -26.18
CA LYS A 6 1.13 44.00 -26.03
C LYS A 6 1.50 43.63 -24.57
N ILE A 7 0.90 44.31 -23.60
CA ILE A 7 1.14 44.00 -22.16
C ILE A 7 0.55 42.64 -21.83
N ILE A 8 -0.69 42.36 -22.22
CA ILE A 8 -1.34 41.03 -22.02
C ILE A 8 -0.51 39.95 -22.69
N GLY A 9 -0.05 40.15 -23.93
CA GLY A 9 0.79 39.17 -24.62
C GLY A 9 2.12 38.87 -23.89
N ARG A 10 2.75 39.91 -23.28
CA ARG A 10 3.97 39.71 -22.47
C ARG A 10 3.70 38.98 -21.18
N ILE A 11 2.56 39.24 -20.50
CA ILE A 11 2.15 38.54 -19.29
C ILE A 11 1.89 37.07 -19.60
N LEU A 12 1.14 36.76 -20.67
CA LEU A 12 0.88 35.38 -21.09
C LEU A 12 2.17 34.64 -21.46
N LEU A 13 3.09 35.32 -22.20
CA LEU A 13 4.38 34.71 -22.51
C LEU A 13 5.22 34.45 -21.27
N ALA A 14 5.26 35.38 -20.31
CA ALA A 14 5.94 35.16 -19.04
C ALA A 14 5.35 33.98 -18.26
N LEU A 15 4.01 33.85 -18.19
CA LEU A 15 3.32 32.76 -17.56
C LEU A 15 3.67 31.39 -18.21
N VAL A 16 3.66 31.34 -19.55
CA VAL A 16 4.05 30.13 -20.30
C VAL A 16 5.50 29.75 -20.00
N ILE A 17 6.41 30.72 -19.94
CA ILE A 17 7.82 30.45 -19.58
C ILE A 17 7.94 29.90 -18.16
N VAL A 18 7.22 30.47 -17.19
CA VAL A 18 7.23 30.00 -15.79
C VAL A 18 6.70 28.57 -15.71
N ILE A 19 5.59 28.27 -16.38
CA ILE A 19 5.02 26.91 -16.41
C ILE A 19 5.99 25.93 -17.07
N ALA A 20 6.60 26.30 -18.18
CA ALA A 20 7.58 25.45 -18.88
C ALA A 20 8.82 25.18 -18.02
N LEU A 21 9.31 26.19 -17.30
CA LEU A 21 10.44 26.02 -16.36
C LEU A 21 10.04 25.11 -15.18
N ALA A 22 8.87 25.31 -14.59
CA ALA A 22 8.37 24.48 -13.51
C ALA A 22 8.23 23.00 -13.95
N LEU A 23 7.61 22.75 -15.11
CA LEU A 23 7.51 21.41 -15.69
C LEU A 23 8.90 20.82 -16.00
N GLY A 24 9.84 21.65 -16.49
CA GLY A 24 11.22 21.23 -16.72
C GLY A 24 11.91 20.77 -15.44
N VAL A 25 11.78 21.52 -14.35
CA VAL A 25 12.34 21.19 -13.03
C VAL A 25 11.70 19.88 -12.49
N LEU A 26 10.37 19.79 -12.52
CA LEU A 26 9.66 18.58 -12.05
C LEU A 26 10.02 17.35 -12.89
N THR A 27 10.17 17.50 -14.21
CA THR A 27 10.60 16.41 -15.10
C THR A 27 12.03 15.95 -14.81
N ALA A 28 12.94 16.90 -14.51
CA ALA A 28 14.33 16.59 -14.15
C ALA A 28 14.43 15.90 -12.78
N ALA A 29 13.53 16.25 -11.87
CA ALA A 29 13.44 15.68 -10.51
C ALA A 29 12.53 14.44 -10.43
N GLU A 30 11.95 13.98 -11.56
CA GLU A 30 11.07 12.80 -11.56
C GLU A 30 11.78 11.58 -10.98
N TYR A 31 11.19 10.94 -9.95
CA TYR A 31 11.63 9.66 -9.44
C TYR A 31 11.46 8.58 -10.51
N ARG A 32 12.58 7.96 -10.90
CA ARG A 32 12.65 6.95 -11.96
C ARG A 32 13.37 5.72 -11.45
N PRO A 33 12.70 4.89 -10.66
CA PRO A 33 13.32 3.67 -10.13
C PRO A 33 13.70 2.70 -11.24
N ALA A 34 14.73 1.87 -10.99
CA ALA A 34 15.06 0.75 -11.85
C ALA A 34 13.93 -0.31 -11.84
N ALA A 35 13.97 -1.25 -12.80
CA ALA A 35 13.01 -2.34 -12.84
C ALA A 35 13.05 -3.19 -11.56
N VAL A 36 14.27 -3.44 -11.07
CA VAL A 36 14.56 -4.12 -9.79
C VAL A 36 15.62 -3.31 -9.07
N GLU A 37 15.41 -3.04 -7.79
CA GLU A 37 16.37 -2.37 -6.90
C GLU A 37 16.53 -3.19 -5.63
N THR A 38 17.77 -3.43 -5.20
CA THR A 38 18.03 -4.01 -3.89
C THR A 38 17.62 -3.01 -2.81
N VAL A 39 16.86 -3.48 -1.85
CA VAL A 39 16.46 -2.74 -0.65
C VAL A 39 17.32 -3.22 0.51
N THR A 40 17.88 -2.28 1.28
CA THR A 40 18.59 -2.65 2.51
C THR A 40 17.55 -3.13 3.53
N ALA A 41 17.74 -4.34 4.04
CA ALA A 41 17.05 -4.77 5.25
C ALA A 41 17.81 -4.16 6.43
N ASP A 42 17.16 -3.26 7.15
CA ASP A 42 17.72 -2.62 8.33
C ASP A 42 17.45 -3.51 9.57
N HIS A 43 18.31 -3.40 10.59
CA HIS A 43 18.15 -4.08 11.87
C HIS A 43 17.98 -5.61 11.73
N PRO A 44 19.05 -6.37 11.42
CA PRO A 44 18.94 -7.83 11.28
C PRO A 44 18.41 -8.46 12.57
N ALA A 45 17.30 -9.21 12.47
CA ALA A 45 16.77 -10.00 13.56
C ALA A 45 17.60 -11.27 13.74
N GLU A 46 17.68 -11.79 14.97
CA GLU A 46 18.39 -13.06 15.25
C GLU A 46 17.50 -14.30 15.05
N ALA A 47 16.17 -14.11 14.99
CA ALA A 47 15.23 -15.21 14.88
C ALA A 47 15.15 -15.72 13.42
N VAL A 48 14.91 -17.01 13.27
CA VAL A 48 14.71 -17.70 12.00
C VAL A 48 13.34 -18.36 12.04
N LEU A 49 12.61 -18.37 10.93
CA LEU A 49 11.32 -19.05 10.83
C LEU A 49 11.52 -20.58 10.88
N LYS A 50 10.54 -21.27 11.45
CA LYS A 50 10.48 -22.72 11.44
C LYS A 50 9.21 -23.19 10.75
N ALA A 51 9.35 -24.25 9.96
CA ALA A 51 8.19 -24.95 9.45
C ALA A 51 7.40 -25.60 10.60
N GLU A 52 6.13 -25.89 10.37
CA GLU A 52 5.17 -26.46 11.32
C GLU A 52 4.91 -25.62 12.60
N GLU A 53 5.48 -24.43 12.72
CA GLU A 53 5.14 -23.47 13.78
C GLU A 53 4.07 -22.49 13.28
N PRO A 54 2.99 -22.23 14.07
CA PRO A 54 1.98 -21.23 13.72
C PRO A 54 2.58 -19.82 13.67
N LEU A 55 2.26 -19.08 12.62
CA LEU A 55 2.71 -17.70 12.38
C LEU A 55 1.53 -16.77 12.16
N THR A 56 1.72 -15.52 12.50
CA THR A 56 0.73 -14.45 12.31
C THR A 56 1.28 -13.34 11.43
N LEU A 57 0.54 -13.01 10.39
CA LEU A 57 0.83 -11.92 9.46
C LEU A 57 -0.30 -10.88 9.52
N VAL A 58 0.05 -9.61 9.53
CA VAL A 58 -0.92 -8.51 9.41
C VAL A 58 -0.58 -7.67 8.19
N THR A 59 -1.60 -7.30 7.40
CA THR A 59 -1.48 -6.24 6.40
C THR A 59 -2.38 -5.07 6.75
N TRP A 60 -1.90 -3.84 6.55
CA TRP A 60 -2.67 -2.64 6.79
C TRP A 60 -2.18 -1.45 5.95
N ASN A 61 -3.07 -0.88 5.13
CA ASN A 61 -2.88 0.45 4.58
C ASN A 61 -3.16 1.47 5.69
N ILE A 62 -2.14 2.24 6.11
CA ILE A 62 -2.24 3.15 7.25
C ILE A 62 -2.62 4.58 6.88
N GLY A 63 -2.94 4.84 5.60
CA GLY A 63 -3.40 6.14 5.13
C GLY A 63 -2.45 7.28 5.53
N TYR A 64 -1.13 7.07 5.42
CA TYR A 64 -0.07 8.02 5.82
C TYR A 64 -0.35 8.73 7.17
N GLY A 65 -0.95 8.04 8.12
CA GLY A 65 -1.29 8.58 9.44
C GLY A 65 -2.27 9.75 9.41
N ALA A 66 -2.88 10.09 8.28
CA ALA A 66 -3.74 11.25 8.15
C ALA A 66 -5.19 10.95 7.72
N LEU A 67 -5.51 9.69 7.35
CA LEU A 67 -6.85 9.30 6.87
C LEU A 67 -7.71 8.63 7.96
N GLY A 68 -7.62 9.10 9.21
CA GLY A 68 -8.49 8.63 10.29
C GLY A 68 -9.97 8.99 10.11
N ASP A 69 -10.77 8.74 11.14
CA ASP A 69 -12.23 8.92 11.12
C ASP A 69 -12.71 10.35 10.83
N ASN A 70 -11.86 11.35 11.01
CA ASN A 70 -12.14 12.75 10.69
C ASN A 70 -11.92 13.11 9.22
N ALA A 71 -11.27 12.23 8.44
CA ALA A 71 -10.83 12.57 7.10
C ALA A 71 -11.96 12.49 6.07
N ASP A 72 -11.98 13.50 5.18
CA ASP A 72 -12.54 13.44 3.84
C ASP A 72 -11.40 13.70 2.84
N PHE A 73 -11.43 13.13 1.64
CA PHE A 73 -10.34 13.28 0.68
C PHE A 73 -10.86 13.58 -0.72
N PHE A 74 -10.25 14.57 -1.37
CA PHE A 74 -10.75 15.11 -2.64
C PHE A 74 -10.79 14.09 -3.79
N MET A 75 -9.91 13.06 -3.77
CA MET A 75 -9.90 12.04 -4.83
C MET A 75 -11.07 11.06 -4.72
N ASP A 76 -11.65 10.91 -3.54
CA ASP A 76 -12.77 10.00 -3.27
C ASP A 76 -14.09 10.74 -3.09
N GLY A 77 -14.21 11.93 -3.69
CA GLY A 77 -15.43 12.73 -3.67
C GLY A 77 -15.55 13.71 -2.52
N GLY A 78 -14.60 13.73 -1.60
CA GLY A 78 -14.48 14.72 -0.53
C GLY A 78 -13.89 16.07 -1.00
N THR A 79 -13.48 16.89 -0.06
CA THR A 79 -12.94 18.23 -0.30
C THR A 79 -11.56 18.47 0.30
N GLY A 80 -11.16 17.63 1.27
CA GLY A 80 -9.91 17.73 2.00
C GLY A 80 -8.69 17.37 1.16
N VAL A 81 -7.60 18.10 1.35
CA VAL A 81 -6.27 17.81 0.80
C VAL A 81 -5.31 17.47 1.93
N TYR A 82 -5.31 18.30 2.98
CA TYR A 82 -4.65 18.06 4.25
C TYR A 82 -5.73 17.71 5.27
N THR A 83 -5.88 16.43 5.56
CA THR A 83 -6.98 15.89 6.37
C THR A 83 -6.65 15.86 7.85
N ALA A 84 -5.37 16.01 8.20
CA ALA A 84 -4.87 16.01 9.57
C ALA A 84 -3.79 17.07 9.77
N ASP A 85 -3.79 17.70 10.93
CA ASP A 85 -2.67 18.46 11.44
C ASP A 85 -1.66 17.54 12.15
N ARG A 86 -0.54 18.10 12.63
CA ARG A 86 0.52 17.32 13.28
C ARG A 86 0.03 16.55 14.50
N GLU A 87 -0.84 17.14 15.30
CA GLU A 87 -1.37 16.49 16.50
C GLU A 87 -2.23 15.29 16.14
N ARG A 88 -3.09 15.44 15.11
CA ARG A 88 -3.92 14.35 14.62
C ARG A 88 -3.10 13.24 13.96
N VAL A 89 -2.08 13.57 13.18
CA VAL A 89 -1.14 12.56 12.61
C VAL A 89 -0.49 11.74 13.74
N GLN A 90 0.01 12.41 14.78
CA GLN A 90 0.60 11.71 15.92
C GLN A 90 -0.41 10.85 16.68
N GLN A 91 -1.64 11.33 16.83
CA GLN A 91 -2.73 10.58 17.46
C GLN A 91 -3.09 9.32 16.65
N ASN A 92 -3.22 9.45 15.32
CA ASN A 92 -3.50 8.32 14.45
C ASN A 92 -2.36 7.30 14.50
N LEU A 93 -1.11 7.72 14.39
CA LEU A 93 0.06 6.84 14.47
C LEU A 93 0.16 6.12 15.83
N ALA A 94 -0.19 6.79 16.92
CA ALA A 94 -0.24 6.16 18.24
C ALA A 94 -1.30 5.05 18.30
N GLY A 95 -2.50 5.28 17.73
CA GLY A 95 -3.56 4.28 17.64
C GLY A 95 -3.23 3.12 16.69
N ILE A 96 -2.56 3.40 15.56
CA ILE A 96 -2.04 2.38 14.65
C ILE A 96 -1.01 1.51 15.37
N ARG A 97 -0.03 2.14 16.05
CA ARG A 97 0.99 1.43 16.84
C ARG A 97 0.37 0.55 17.93
N GLU A 98 -0.59 1.07 18.69
CA GLU A 98 -1.30 0.32 19.74
C GLU A 98 -2.03 -0.89 19.15
N THR A 99 -2.71 -0.70 18.02
CA THR A 99 -3.41 -1.79 17.33
C THR A 99 -2.44 -2.88 16.88
N LEU A 100 -1.36 -2.51 16.18
CA LEU A 100 -0.36 -3.46 15.68
C LEU A 100 0.33 -4.22 16.83
N ALA A 101 0.69 -3.53 17.91
CA ALA A 101 1.28 -4.16 19.09
C ALA A 101 0.29 -5.16 19.76
N GLY A 102 -1.01 -4.84 19.77
CA GLY A 102 -2.05 -5.72 20.31
C GLY A 102 -2.34 -6.97 19.47
N LEU A 103 -2.03 -6.93 18.16
CA LEU A 103 -2.19 -8.07 17.25
C LEU A 103 -1.03 -9.07 17.36
N ASP A 104 0.09 -8.69 17.97
CA ASP A 104 1.30 -9.51 18.22
C ASP A 104 1.71 -10.35 17.01
N ALA A 105 1.80 -9.71 15.86
CA ALA A 105 2.14 -10.35 14.60
C ALA A 105 3.64 -10.69 14.51
N ASP A 106 3.95 -11.79 13.81
CA ASP A 106 5.33 -12.14 13.48
C ASP A 106 5.85 -11.35 12.27
N ILE A 107 4.94 -11.00 11.35
CA ILE A 107 5.22 -10.21 10.16
C ILE A 107 4.12 -9.16 9.98
N ILE A 108 4.52 -7.94 9.57
CA ILE A 108 3.60 -6.84 9.30
C ILE A 108 3.93 -6.22 7.93
N LEU A 109 2.91 -6.06 7.10
CA LEU A 109 2.97 -5.41 5.79
C LEU A 109 2.17 -4.11 5.85
N LEU A 110 2.84 -2.97 5.77
CA LEU A 110 2.19 -1.66 5.78
C LEU A 110 2.27 -1.00 4.41
N GLN A 111 1.20 -0.33 4.05
CA GLN A 111 1.09 0.48 2.84
C GLN A 111 0.85 1.94 3.23
N GLU A 112 1.20 2.85 2.32
CA GLU A 112 1.11 4.30 2.50
C GLU A 112 1.89 4.82 3.72
N VAL A 113 3.07 4.27 3.98
CA VAL A 113 3.96 4.74 5.06
C VAL A 113 4.75 5.95 4.57
N ASP A 114 4.45 7.13 5.10
CA ASP A 114 5.17 8.36 4.78
C ASP A 114 6.46 8.51 5.61
N ILE A 115 7.50 9.08 4.99
CA ILE A 115 8.79 9.33 5.67
C ILE A 115 9.25 10.79 5.62
N GLY A 116 8.44 11.69 5.10
CA GLY A 116 8.82 13.11 4.97
C GLY A 116 7.84 13.93 4.14
N SER A 117 6.62 13.42 3.92
CA SER A 117 5.62 14.08 3.10
C SER A 117 5.00 15.32 3.77
N ASP A 118 4.58 16.29 2.97
CA ASP A 118 3.86 17.47 3.48
C ASP A 118 2.52 17.09 4.10
N ARG A 119 1.80 16.11 3.51
CA ARG A 119 0.48 15.64 3.94
C ARG A 119 0.47 14.98 5.31
N SER A 120 1.59 14.41 5.74
CA SER A 120 1.82 13.80 7.06
C SER A 120 2.68 14.69 7.97
N CYS A 121 2.70 16.02 7.72
CA CYS A 121 3.43 17.01 8.49
C CYS A 121 4.93 16.72 8.63
N ARG A 122 5.57 16.15 7.59
CA ARG A 122 6.99 15.77 7.56
C ARG A 122 7.38 14.75 8.64
N THR A 123 6.45 13.85 8.97
CA THR A 123 6.71 12.77 9.94
C THR A 123 7.37 11.59 9.22
N ASP A 124 8.42 11.01 9.81
CA ASP A 124 8.88 9.67 9.45
C ASP A 124 8.09 8.66 10.30
N GLU A 125 7.11 8.02 9.69
CA GLU A 125 6.18 7.12 10.39
C GLU A 125 6.87 5.83 10.85
N ARG A 126 7.98 5.44 10.18
CA ARG A 126 8.76 4.27 10.57
C ARG A 126 9.34 4.42 11.97
N ASP A 127 9.70 5.65 12.38
CA ASP A 127 10.22 5.91 13.74
C ASP A 127 9.21 5.55 14.84
N THR A 128 7.91 5.68 14.53
CA THR A 128 6.84 5.30 15.45
C THR A 128 6.51 3.80 15.39
N LEU A 129 6.64 3.18 14.21
CA LEU A 129 6.12 1.84 13.92
C LEU A 129 7.17 0.73 14.03
N ARG A 130 8.47 1.07 13.95
CA ARG A 130 9.56 0.08 13.99
C ARG A 130 9.52 -0.83 15.23
N ASP A 131 9.26 -0.25 16.39
CA ASP A 131 9.29 -0.97 17.67
C ASP A 131 8.01 -1.75 18.00
N VAL A 132 7.04 -1.83 17.08
CA VAL A 132 5.82 -2.66 17.30
C VAL A 132 6.16 -4.15 17.38
N ILE A 133 7.22 -4.57 16.67
CA ILE A 133 7.87 -5.87 16.87
C ILE A 133 9.28 -5.59 17.41
N PRO A 134 9.54 -5.81 18.71
CA PRO A 134 10.86 -5.54 19.29
C PRO A 134 11.97 -6.35 18.61
N GLY A 135 13.00 -5.67 18.11
CA GLY A 135 14.13 -6.31 17.43
C GLY A 135 13.81 -6.85 16.04
N ALA A 136 12.75 -6.38 15.41
CA ALA A 136 12.40 -6.78 14.06
C ALA A 136 13.47 -6.39 13.03
N SER A 137 13.59 -7.21 12.00
CA SER A 137 14.18 -6.82 10.71
C SER A 137 13.13 -6.06 9.91
N ASP A 138 13.56 -5.00 9.21
CA ASP A 138 12.63 -4.17 8.46
C ASP A 138 13.16 -3.79 7.07
N ALA A 139 12.24 -3.59 6.13
CA ALA A 139 12.54 -3.17 4.77
C ALA A 139 11.52 -2.13 4.28
N PHE A 140 12.01 -1.09 3.60
CA PHE A 140 11.16 -0.02 3.06
C PHE A 140 11.44 0.22 1.58
N ALA A 141 10.37 0.35 0.77
CA ALA A 141 10.46 0.68 -0.64
C ALA A 141 9.53 1.82 -1.03
N TYR A 142 10.07 2.85 -1.71
CA TYR A 142 9.24 3.94 -2.21
C TYR A 142 8.21 3.46 -3.22
N ASN A 143 6.96 3.78 -2.96
CA ASN A 143 5.80 3.59 -3.83
C ASN A 143 5.35 4.92 -4.48
N PHE A 144 5.53 6.03 -3.74
CA PHE A 144 5.28 7.38 -4.18
C PHE A 144 6.41 8.30 -3.68
N ASN A 145 7.23 8.79 -4.61
CA ASN A 145 8.28 9.77 -4.33
C ASN A 145 8.18 10.89 -5.37
N SER A 146 7.80 12.10 -4.94
CA SER A 146 7.62 13.25 -5.81
C SER A 146 8.11 14.52 -5.13
N LEU A 147 8.98 15.26 -5.83
CA LEU A 147 9.45 16.56 -5.35
C LEU A 147 8.29 17.51 -5.03
N TYR A 148 7.25 17.50 -5.86
CA TYR A 148 6.08 18.37 -5.68
C TYR A 148 4.91 17.91 -6.52
N VAL A 149 3.77 17.67 -5.89
CA VAL A 149 2.48 17.37 -6.52
C VAL A 149 1.66 18.66 -6.56
N PRO A 150 1.52 19.31 -7.74
CA PRO A 150 0.97 20.67 -7.85
C PRO A 150 -0.55 20.77 -7.76
N PHE A 151 -1.25 19.66 -7.69
CA PHE A 151 -2.70 19.57 -7.69
C PHE A 151 -3.19 18.70 -6.51
N PRO A 152 -4.37 19.00 -5.93
CA PRO A 152 -5.32 20.06 -6.25
C PRO A 152 -4.85 21.44 -5.75
N LEU A 153 -5.76 22.33 -5.36
CA LEU A 153 -5.45 23.59 -4.69
C LEU A 153 -6.17 23.61 -3.33
N PRO A 154 -5.41 23.67 -2.21
CA PRO A 154 -3.94 23.76 -2.11
C PRO A 154 -3.24 22.50 -2.68
N PRO A 155 -1.98 22.62 -3.14
CA PRO A 155 -1.24 21.48 -3.70
C PRO A 155 -0.93 20.45 -2.60
N ILE A 156 -0.85 19.14 -2.94
CA ILE A 156 -0.40 18.10 -2.01
C ILE A 156 1.04 18.35 -1.55
N GLY A 157 1.88 18.97 -2.41
CA GLY A 157 3.25 19.29 -2.07
C GLY A 157 4.22 18.14 -2.27
N HIS A 158 5.23 18.07 -1.43
CA HIS A 158 6.23 17.02 -1.44
C HIS A 158 5.66 15.71 -0.87
N VAL A 159 5.97 14.59 -1.51
CA VAL A 159 5.56 13.24 -1.06
C VAL A 159 6.74 12.29 -1.07
N GLU A 160 6.94 11.61 0.03
CA GLU A 160 7.84 10.45 0.20
C GLU A 160 7.06 9.38 0.97
N SER A 161 6.56 8.38 0.25
CA SER A 161 5.69 7.34 0.78
C SER A 161 6.04 5.98 0.20
N GLY A 162 5.79 4.91 0.96
CA GLY A 162 6.18 3.59 0.51
C GLY A 162 5.44 2.43 1.16
N LEU A 163 6.00 1.25 0.86
CA LEU A 163 5.67 -0.02 1.47
C LEU A 163 6.68 -0.29 2.58
N TYR A 164 6.23 -0.75 3.73
CA TYR A 164 7.07 -1.07 4.87
C TYR A 164 6.77 -2.47 5.38
N THR A 165 7.77 -3.32 5.42
CA THR A 165 7.68 -4.69 5.93
C THR A 165 8.50 -4.80 7.19
N LEU A 166 7.89 -5.34 8.26
CA LEU A 166 8.52 -5.67 9.52
C LEU A 166 8.44 -7.18 9.72
N SER A 167 9.50 -7.80 10.21
CA SER A 167 9.54 -9.23 10.50
C SER A 167 10.28 -9.52 11.80
N ARG A 168 9.70 -10.36 12.65
CA ARG A 168 10.36 -10.91 13.85
C ARG A 168 11.57 -11.77 13.48
N ALA A 169 11.53 -12.41 12.31
CA ALA A 169 12.63 -13.17 11.75
C ALA A 169 13.49 -12.33 10.79
N GLU A 170 14.73 -12.77 10.54
CA GLU A 170 15.66 -12.10 9.65
C GLU A 170 15.08 -11.94 8.23
N ILE A 171 15.04 -10.72 7.71
CA ILE A 171 14.90 -10.46 6.28
C ILE A 171 16.32 -10.51 5.70
N ARG A 172 16.67 -11.60 5.01
CA ARG A 172 18.01 -11.80 4.46
C ARG A 172 18.27 -10.94 3.24
N GLU A 173 17.26 -10.84 2.37
CA GLU A 173 17.29 -10.06 1.14
C GLU A 173 15.96 -9.34 0.96
N ALA A 174 16.00 -8.13 0.46
CA ALA A 174 14.80 -7.40 0.06
C ALA A 174 15.01 -6.70 -1.28
N GLU A 175 13.97 -6.69 -2.10
CA GLU A 175 13.97 -6.08 -3.42
C GLU A 175 12.71 -5.25 -3.64
N ARG A 176 12.90 -4.11 -4.28
CA ARG A 176 11.82 -3.32 -4.87
C ARG A 176 11.68 -3.68 -6.34
N ILE A 177 10.55 -4.27 -6.73
CA ILE A 177 10.25 -4.60 -8.12
C ILE A 177 9.24 -3.59 -8.65
N SER A 178 9.65 -2.80 -9.65
CA SER A 178 8.78 -1.78 -10.26
C SER A 178 7.60 -2.40 -10.97
N LEU A 179 6.40 -1.89 -10.71
CA LEU A 179 5.18 -2.23 -11.43
C LEU A 179 4.93 -1.27 -12.61
N PRO A 180 4.18 -1.71 -13.65
CA PRO A 180 3.79 -0.83 -14.74
C PRO A 180 3.09 0.43 -14.26
N CYS A 181 3.54 1.60 -14.73
CA CYS A 181 2.90 2.88 -14.45
C CYS A 181 1.96 3.24 -15.61
N PRO A 182 0.64 3.35 -15.40
CA PRO A 182 -0.32 3.58 -16.49
C PRO A 182 -0.34 5.03 -16.97
N PHE A 183 0.35 5.93 -16.26
CA PHE A 183 0.30 7.36 -16.55
C PHE A 183 1.39 7.79 -17.53
N SER A 184 1.00 8.65 -18.49
CA SER A 184 1.92 9.30 -19.42
C SER A 184 2.42 10.64 -18.88
N TRP A 185 3.51 11.16 -19.48
CA TRP A 185 3.94 12.54 -19.24
C TRP A 185 2.86 13.55 -19.69
N PRO A 186 2.58 14.64 -18.95
CA PRO A 186 3.25 15.07 -17.71
C PRO A 186 2.69 14.45 -16.42
N LEU A 187 1.55 13.76 -16.43
CA LEU A 187 0.88 13.27 -15.23
C LEU A 187 1.77 12.33 -14.40
N ARG A 188 2.53 11.45 -15.07
CA ARG A 188 3.39 10.48 -14.40
C ARG A 188 4.48 11.09 -13.50
N ILE A 189 4.84 12.38 -13.72
CA ILE A 189 5.89 13.07 -12.93
C ILE A 189 5.51 13.15 -11.46
N ALA A 190 4.23 13.43 -11.20
CA ALA A 190 3.67 13.64 -9.88
C ALA A 190 2.70 12.51 -9.49
N ASN A 191 2.96 11.29 -9.97
CA ASN A 191 2.11 10.13 -9.71
C ASN A 191 2.94 8.98 -9.14
N LEU A 192 2.25 8.00 -8.56
CA LEU A 192 2.86 6.83 -7.95
C LEU A 192 3.72 6.05 -8.94
N LYS A 193 4.83 5.51 -8.44
CA LYS A 193 5.67 4.52 -9.09
C LYS A 193 5.55 3.23 -8.31
N ARG A 194 4.36 2.60 -8.41
CA ARG A 194 4.00 1.42 -7.64
C ARG A 194 5.02 0.31 -7.80
N CYS A 195 5.18 -0.49 -6.75
CA CYS A 195 6.14 -1.58 -6.71
C CYS A 195 5.59 -2.75 -5.88
N LEU A 196 6.29 -3.87 -5.98
CA LEU A 196 6.25 -4.96 -5.01
C LEU A 196 7.49 -4.82 -4.13
N LEU A 197 7.33 -4.86 -2.82
CA LEU A 197 8.43 -5.03 -1.87
C LEU A 197 8.50 -6.51 -1.52
N VAL A 198 9.51 -7.17 -2.07
CA VAL A 198 9.75 -8.60 -1.90
C VAL A 198 10.79 -8.79 -0.81
N SER A 199 10.44 -9.48 0.26
CA SER A 199 11.33 -9.79 1.39
C SER A 199 11.53 -11.30 1.49
N ARG A 200 12.78 -11.76 1.54
CA ARG A 200 13.16 -13.17 1.64
C ARG A 200 13.54 -13.50 3.07
N ILE A 201 12.78 -14.39 3.69
CA ILE A 201 12.92 -14.79 5.07
C ILE A 201 13.31 -16.27 5.12
N PRO A 202 14.52 -16.62 5.61
CA PRO A 202 14.98 -17.99 5.69
C PRO A 202 14.10 -18.86 6.59
N VAL A 203 13.97 -20.14 6.22
CA VAL A 203 13.29 -21.17 7.05
C VAL A 203 14.32 -22.17 7.55
N GLU A 204 14.34 -22.45 8.85
CA GLU A 204 15.32 -23.32 9.50
C GLU A 204 15.29 -24.75 8.91
N GLY A 205 16.46 -25.31 8.68
CA GLY A 205 16.59 -26.72 8.24
C GLY A 205 16.32 -27.00 6.77
N THR A 206 16.07 -25.95 5.96
CA THR A 206 15.77 -26.09 4.54
C THR A 206 16.47 -24.97 3.72
N ASP A 207 16.64 -25.22 2.42
CA ASP A 207 17.05 -24.18 1.46
C ASP A 207 15.87 -23.31 0.96
N ARG A 208 14.63 -23.61 1.39
CA ARG A 208 13.43 -22.83 1.07
C ARG A 208 13.39 -21.55 1.88
N GLU A 209 12.76 -20.54 1.31
CA GLU A 209 12.51 -19.27 1.96
C GLU A 209 11.01 -18.97 1.98
N LEU A 210 10.56 -18.21 2.97
CA LEU A 210 9.29 -17.52 2.88
C LEU A 210 9.52 -16.22 2.08
N VAL A 211 8.96 -16.17 0.87
CA VAL A 211 8.97 -14.99 0.01
C VAL A 211 7.72 -14.19 0.32
N MET A 212 7.92 -13.11 1.07
CA MET A 212 6.86 -12.20 1.47
C MET A 212 6.78 -11.02 0.49
N VAL A 213 5.62 -10.80 -0.09
CA VAL A 213 5.39 -9.72 -1.07
C VAL A 213 4.39 -8.72 -0.50
N ASN A 214 4.90 -7.55 -0.09
CA ASN A 214 4.07 -6.41 0.30
C ASN A 214 3.72 -5.61 -0.96
N LEU A 215 2.45 -5.24 -1.12
CA LEU A 215 1.94 -4.57 -2.30
C LEU A 215 0.89 -3.49 -2.00
N HIS A 216 0.78 -2.52 -2.90
CA HIS A 216 -0.32 -1.60 -3.02
C HIS A 216 -0.54 -1.34 -4.52
N LEU A 217 -1.55 -2.00 -5.11
CA LEU A 217 -1.79 -2.00 -6.56
C LEU A 217 -2.56 -0.74 -7.01
N GLU A 218 -2.69 -0.58 -8.34
CA GLU A 218 -3.29 0.59 -8.96
C GLU A 218 -4.79 0.74 -8.61
N ALA A 219 -5.19 1.98 -8.28
CA ALA A 219 -6.54 2.33 -7.89
C ALA A 219 -7.35 3.04 -9.00
N TYR A 220 -6.72 3.98 -9.72
CA TYR A 220 -7.42 5.04 -10.46
C TYR A 220 -7.23 5.02 -11.98
N ASP A 221 -6.67 3.94 -12.54
CA ASP A 221 -6.55 3.82 -13.98
C ASP A 221 -7.83 3.27 -14.65
N SER A 222 -7.82 3.19 -15.98
CA SER A 222 -8.93 2.63 -16.77
C SER A 222 -9.04 1.10 -16.75
N GLY A 223 -8.18 0.41 -15.98
CA GLY A 223 -8.12 -1.05 -15.85
C GLY A 223 -6.87 -1.69 -16.46
N GLU A 224 -6.28 -1.12 -17.49
CA GLU A 224 -5.08 -1.67 -18.16
C GLU A 224 -3.87 -1.77 -17.21
N GLY A 225 -3.69 -0.76 -16.34
CA GLY A 225 -2.64 -0.76 -15.33
C GLY A 225 -2.88 -1.81 -14.26
N LYS A 226 -4.12 -1.92 -13.74
CA LYS A 226 -4.52 -2.96 -12.78
C LYS A 226 -4.19 -4.35 -13.30
N GLU A 227 -4.63 -4.66 -14.53
CA GLU A 227 -4.37 -5.96 -15.17
C GLU A 227 -2.87 -6.21 -15.38
N ALA A 228 -2.12 -5.20 -15.86
CA ALA A 228 -0.68 -5.35 -16.10
C ALA A 228 0.08 -5.60 -14.79
N GLN A 229 -0.27 -4.91 -13.70
CA GLN A 229 0.32 -5.10 -12.38
C GLN A 229 -0.04 -6.49 -11.81
N THR A 230 -1.29 -6.91 -11.92
CA THR A 230 -1.75 -8.24 -11.49
C THR A 230 -1.04 -9.37 -12.26
N ARG A 231 -0.85 -9.25 -13.58
CA ARG A 231 -0.09 -10.23 -14.37
C ARG A 231 1.39 -10.33 -13.95
N GLN A 232 2.02 -9.18 -13.63
CA GLN A 232 3.40 -9.19 -13.16
C GLN A 232 3.51 -9.85 -11.78
N LEU A 233 2.59 -9.52 -10.87
CA LEU A 233 2.47 -10.17 -9.56
C LEU A 233 2.34 -11.68 -9.73
N GLN A 234 1.38 -12.15 -10.53
CA GLN A 234 1.15 -13.56 -10.78
C GLN A 234 2.40 -14.28 -11.31
N THR A 235 3.14 -13.65 -12.23
CA THR A 235 4.38 -14.21 -12.76
C THR A 235 5.41 -14.38 -11.65
N LEU A 236 5.63 -13.36 -10.83
CA LEU A 236 6.56 -13.42 -9.70
C LEU A 236 6.19 -14.54 -8.72
N LEU A 237 4.92 -14.62 -8.32
CA LEU A 237 4.47 -15.62 -7.35
C LEU A 237 4.69 -17.04 -7.87
N ARG A 238 4.36 -17.29 -9.15
CA ARG A 238 4.57 -18.59 -9.79
C ARG A 238 6.04 -18.97 -9.93
N ASP A 239 6.89 -17.99 -10.29
CA ASP A 239 8.33 -18.21 -10.41
C ASP A 239 8.95 -18.59 -9.06
N GLU A 240 8.53 -17.92 -7.96
CA GLU A 240 9.02 -18.22 -6.62
C GLU A 240 8.48 -19.56 -6.09
N TYR A 241 7.19 -19.83 -6.27
CA TYR A 241 6.61 -21.13 -5.91
C TYR A 241 7.23 -22.28 -6.69
N GLY A 242 7.50 -22.07 -7.99
CA GLY A 242 8.18 -23.04 -8.85
C GLY A 242 9.62 -23.39 -8.43
N LYS A 243 10.28 -22.52 -7.64
CA LYS A 243 11.57 -22.78 -6.98
C LYS A 243 11.41 -23.59 -5.70
N GLY A 244 10.19 -23.87 -5.26
CA GLY A 244 9.87 -24.59 -4.01
C GLY A 244 9.72 -23.67 -2.80
N ASN A 245 9.80 -22.36 -2.95
CA ASN A 245 9.63 -21.40 -1.86
C ASN A 245 8.18 -21.38 -1.34
N TYR A 246 8.00 -20.97 -0.10
CA TYR A 246 6.72 -20.54 0.45
C TYR A 246 6.46 -19.13 -0.01
N VAL A 247 5.26 -18.82 -0.51
CA VAL A 247 4.97 -17.51 -1.10
C VAL A 247 3.68 -16.93 -0.54
N ILE A 248 3.76 -15.73 0.03
CA ILE A 248 2.59 -14.97 0.46
C ILE A 248 2.70 -13.55 -0.08
N ALA A 249 1.68 -13.11 -0.82
CA ALA A 249 1.50 -11.70 -1.16
C ALA A 249 0.34 -11.13 -0.36
N GLY A 250 0.55 -9.98 0.26
CA GLY A 250 -0.47 -9.28 1.05
C GLY A 250 -0.39 -7.77 0.87
N GLY A 251 -1.51 -7.09 1.04
CA GLY A 251 -1.57 -5.65 0.90
C GLY A 251 -2.93 -5.15 0.45
N ASP A 252 -2.91 -3.90 -0.03
CA ASP A 252 -4.01 -3.26 -0.69
C ASP A 252 -3.97 -3.56 -2.19
N PHE A 253 -4.88 -4.42 -2.64
CA PHE A 253 -4.99 -4.82 -4.04
C PHE A 253 -5.75 -3.78 -4.88
N ASN A 254 -6.54 -2.89 -4.25
CA ASN A 254 -7.50 -2.02 -4.93
C ASN A 254 -8.46 -2.80 -5.85
N GLN A 255 -8.62 -4.06 -5.59
CA GLN A 255 -9.42 -5.02 -6.35
C GLN A 255 -10.02 -6.07 -5.43
N LEU A 256 -11.24 -6.50 -5.74
CA LEU A 256 -11.89 -7.64 -5.10
C LEU A 256 -11.41 -8.95 -5.75
N PHE A 257 -11.33 -10.04 -5.00
CA PHE A 257 -11.08 -11.37 -5.56
C PHE A 257 -12.40 -12.02 -6.04
N SER A 258 -12.40 -12.59 -7.24
CA SER A 258 -13.61 -13.14 -7.88
C SER A 258 -14.24 -14.32 -7.12
N ASN A 259 -13.49 -14.97 -6.23
CA ASN A 259 -13.94 -16.06 -5.37
C ASN A 259 -14.50 -15.59 -4.02
N THR A 260 -14.68 -14.28 -3.82
CA THR A 260 -15.21 -13.72 -2.57
C THR A 260 -16.49 -12.96 -2.84
N ASP A 261 -17.58 -13.35 -2.17
CA ASP A 261 -18.84 -12.63 -2.20
C ASP A 261 -18.78 -11.43 -1.24
N SER A 262 -18.66 -10.22 -1.80
CA SER A 262 -18.68 -9.00 -1.00
C SER A 262 -20.11 -8.64 -0.58
N PRO A 263 -20.37 -8.46 0.74
CA PRO A 263 -21.67 -7.96 1.20
C PRO A 263 -21.84 -6.43 1.02
N TYR A 264 -20.81 -5.74 0.50
CA TYR A 264 -20.77 -4.28 0.35
C TYR A 264 -21.01 -3.89 -1.11
N PRO A 265 -22.26 -3.58 -1.50
CA PRO A 265 -22.56 -3.14 -2.86
C PRO A 265 -21.96 -1.76 -3.12
N VAL A 266 -21.45 -1.55 -4.33
CA VAL A 266 -20.94 -0.23 -4.70
C VAL A 266 -22.10 0.64 -5.19
N TYR A 267 -22.28 1.82 -4.57
CA TYR A 267 -23.31 2.77 -4.91
C TYR A 267 -22.98 3.52 -6.21
N GLU A 268 -24.03 4.00 -6.88
CA GLU A 268 -23.90 4.77 -8.12
C GLU A 268 -23.06 6.05 -7.88
N GLY A 269 -22.07 6.27 -8.74
CA GLY A 269 -21.16 7.42 -8.65
C GLY A 269 -19.96 7.25 -7.73
N MET A 270 -19.89 6.15 -6.97
CA MET A 270 -18.72 5.83 -6.14
C MET A 270 -17.64 5.13 -6.96
N TRP A 271 -16.39 5.19 -6.45
CA TRP A 271 -15.27 4.47 -7.03
C TRP A 271 -15.57 2.96 -7.11
N GLN A 272 -15.15 2.31 -8.19
CA GLN A 272 -15.34 0.88 -8.42
C GLN A 272 -14.03 0.14 -8.27
N PRO A 273 -13.89 -0.83 -7.34
CA PRO A 273 -12.73 -1.70 -7.30
C PRO A 273 -12.64 -2.54 -8.59
N GLY A 274 -11.41 -2.88 -8.99
CA GLY A 274 -11.20 -3.91 -10.01
C GLY A 274 -11.56 -5.29 -9.47
N ILE A 275 -11.42 -6.32 -10.33
CA ILE A 275 -11.61 -7.71 -9.94
C ILE A 275 -10.36 -8.50 -10.37
N ILE A 276 -9.77 -9.23 -9.43
CA ILE A 276 -8.75 -10.25 -9.71
C ILE A 276 -9.45 -11.59 -9.89
N ASP A 277 -9.27 -12.18 -11.07
CA ASP A 277 -9.79 -13.51 -11.37
C ASP A 277 -9.01 -14.58 -10.58
N ALA A 278 -9.67 -15.22 -9.61
CA ALA A 278 -9.07 -16.26 -8.79
C ALA A 278 -8.71 -17.51 -9.61
N ASP A 279 -9.46 -17.82 -10.66
CA ASP A 279 -9.16 -18.96 -11.53
C ASP A 279 -7.83 -18.78 -12.26
N ALA A 280 -7.41 -17.54 -12.52
CA ALA A 280 -6.10 -17.24 -13.08
C ALA A 280 -4.94 -17.64 -12.15
N PHE A 281 -5.18 -17.81 -10.84
CA PHE A 281 -4.19 -18.26 -9.85
C PHE A 281 -4.35 -19.73 -9.46
N ALA A 282 -5.35 -20.42 -9.99
CA ALA A 282 -5.59 -21.83 -9.70
C ALA A 282 -4.37 -22.70 -10.03
N GLY A 283 -4.18 -23.76 -9.25
CA GLY A 283 -3.04 -24.69 -9.38
C GLY A 283 -1.75 -24.11 -8.77
N GLY A 284 -1.83 -23.66 -7.52
CA GLY A 284 -0.68 -23.24 -6.73
C GLY A 284 -0.97 -22.16 -5.72
N PHE A 285 -2.14 -21.46 -5.79
CA PHE A 285 -2.44 -20.34 -4.90
C PHE A 285 -3.91 -20.28 -4.49
N SER A 286 -4.12 -19.85 -3.25
CA SER A 286 -5.42 -19.46 -2.70
C SER A 286 -5.49 -17.93 -2.55
N LEU A 287 -6.61 -17.33 -2.97
CA LEU A 287 -6.91 -15.91 -2.80
C LEU A 287 -7.88 -15.74 -1.63
N LEU A 288 -7.51 -14.91 -0.65
CA LEU A 288 -8.17 -14.84 0.65
C LEU A 288 -8.55 -13.39 0.98
N MET A 289 -9.84 -13.16 1.22
CA MET A 289 -10.41 -11.95 1.82
C MET A 289 -11.46 -12.36 2.86
N ASP A 290 -11.60 -11.57 3.92
CA ASP A 290 -12.63 -11.80 4.94
C ASP A 290 -13.84 -10.89 4.69
N PRO A 291 -15.04 -11.44 4.39
CA PRO A 291 -16.24 -10.65 4.12
C PRO A 291 -16.96 -10.15 5.38
N ALA A 292 -16.51 -10.52 6.58
CA ALA A 292 -17.23 -10.20 7.82
C ALA A 292 -17.17 -8.71 8.17
N VAL A 293 -16.05 -8.04 7.87
CA VAL A 293 -15.82 -6.62 8.14
C VAL A 293 -15.23 -5.96 6.89
N PRO A 294 -15.67 -4.73 6.52
CA PRO A 294 -15.09 -4.05 5.37
C PRO A 294 -13.63 -3.68 5.65
N THR A 295 -12.77 -3.84 4.64
CA THR A 295 -11.36 -3.47 4.81
C THR A 295 -11.08 -2.00 4.54
N CYS A 296 -11.95 -1.31 3.76
CA CYS A 296 -11.80 0.10 3.43
C CYS A 296 -13.16 0.80 3.41
N ARG A 297 -13.16 2.13 3.70
CA ARG A 297 -14.31 3.02 3.57
C ARG A 297 -14.06 4.10 2.53
N SER A 298 -15.14 4.69 2.00
CA SER A 298 -15.01 5.92 1.20
C SER A 298 -14.52 7.10 2.06
N LEU A 299 -13.92 8.07 1.38
CA LEU A 299 -13.44 9.32 1.96
C LEU A 299 -14.21 10.53 1.43
N ASP A 300 -15.46 10.32 0.96
CA ASP A 300 -16.33 11.39 0.48
C ASP A 300 -16.77 12.35 1.60
N ARG A 301 -16.68 11.92 2.85
CA ARG A 301 -16.94 12.69 4.08
C ARG A 301 -16.27 12.05 5.30
N ALA A 302 -16.17 12.81 6.39
CA ALA A 302 -15.70 12.29 7.67
C ALA A 302 -16.61 11.17 8.20
N TYR A 303 -16.01 10.15 8.79
CA TYR A 303 -16.70 8.98 9.35
C TYR A 303 -17.11 9.17 10.82
N ALA A 304 -16.32 9.94 11.59
CA ALA A 304 -16.55 10.17 13.01
C ALA A 304 -17.99 10.64 13.30
N GLY A 305 -18.74 9.84 14.03
CA GLY A 305 -20.13 10.14 14.40
C GLY A 305 -21.14 10.11 13.26
N ALA A 306 -20.74 9.63 12.06
CA ALA A 306 -21.66 9.45 10.94
C ALA A 306 -22.48 8.15 11.10
N ASP A 307 -23.61 8.10 10.37
CA ASP A 307 -24.41 6.89 10.24
C ASP A 307 -23.71 5.91 9.27
N PRO A 308 -23.28 4.72 9.71
CA PRO A 308 -22.62 3.74 8.85
C PRO A 308 -23.50 3.35 7.62
N ASP A 309 -24.81 3.34 7.74
CA ASP A 309 -25.73 2.95 6.65
C ASP A 309 -25.65 3.87 5.42
N GLY A 310 -24.96 5.01 5.52
CA GLY A 310 -24.77 5.93 4.40
C GLY A 310 -23.37 5.93 3.81
N PHE A 311 -22.48 5.06 4.26
CA PHE A 311 -21.11 4.97 3.75
C PHE A 311 -20.95 3.90 2.67
N GLN A 312 -20.04 4.18 1.73
CA GLN A 312 -19.52 3.16 0.83
C GLN A 312 -18.38 2.43 1.54
N PHE A 313 -18.49 1.13 1.60
CA PHE A 313 -17.44 0.23 2.09
C PHE A 313 -16.93 -0.66 0.97
N TYR A 314 -15.68 -1.12 1.15
CA TYR A 314 -14.98 -1.97 0.19
C TYR A 314 -14.26 -3.12 0.89
N MET A 315 -13.98 -4.18 0.12
CA MET A 315 -13.07 -5.26 0.46
C MET A 315 -11.98 -5.27 -0.61
N ILE A 316 -10.82 -4.70 -0.30
CA ILE A 316 -9.72 -4.52 -1.26
C ILE A 316 -8.35 -4.93 -0.70
N ASP A 317 -8.31 -5.31 0.59
CA ASP A 317 -7.14 -5.82 1.28
C ASP A 317 -7.28 -7.33 1.53
N GLY A 318 -6.17 -8.06 1.41
CA GLY A 318 -6.18 -9.52 1.60
C GLY A 318 -4.85 -10.17 1.29
N PHE A 319 -4.90 -11.47 0.96
CA PHE A 319 -3.69 -12.26 0.71
C PHE A 319 -3.84 -13.22 -0.47
N ILE A 320 -2.73 -13.48 -1.15
CA ILE A 320 -2.55 -14.59 -2.10
C ILE A 320 -1.48 -15.49 -1.50
N VAL A 321 -1.80 -16.76 -1.28
CA VAL A 321 -1.00 -17.72 -0.50
C VAL A 321 -0.72 -18.96 -1.34
N SER A 322 0.53 -19.42 -1.39
CA SER A 322 0.89 -20.67 -2.08
C SER A 322 0.40 -21.91 -1.35
N GLU A 323 0.13 -23.00 -2.09
CA GLU A 323 -0.45 -24.25 -1.55
C GLU A 323 0.39 -24.95 -0.48
N ASN A 324 1.72 -24.70 -0.43
CA ASN A 324 2.61 -25.21 0.60
C ASN A 324 2.60 -24.37 1.90
N VAL A 325 1.66 -23.43 2.00
CA VAL A 325 1.36 -22.67 3.23
C VAL A 325 -0.05 -23.02 3.66
N ARG A 326 -0.19 -23.67 4.80
CA ARG A 326 -1.50 -23.97 5.38
C ARG A 326 -2.07 -22.69 5.98
N VAL A 327 -3.29 -22.36 5.60
CA VAL A 327 -4.03 -21.23 6.16
C VAL A 327 -4.86 -21.70 7.35
N ASP A 328 -4.56 -21.18 8.53
CA ASP A 328 -5.25 -21.52 9.77
C ASP A 328 -6.41 -20.56 10.08
N GLY A 329 -6.44 -19.38 9.42
CA GLY A 329 -7.54 -18.42 9.49
C GLY A 329 -7.18 -17.05 8.93
N ILE A 330 -8.20 -16.33 8.50
CA ILE A 330 -8.13 -14.92 8.09
C ILE A 330 -9.19 -14.12 8.82
N GLU A 331 -8.89 -12.90 9.22
CA GLU A 331 -9.80 -12.02 9.95
C GLU A 331 -9.49 -10.56 9.64
N THR A 332 -10.52 -9.79 9.27
CA THR A 332 -10.45 -8.32 9.25
C THR A 332 -10.78 -7.79 10.63
N VAL A 333 -9.82 -7.11 11.25
CA VAL A 333 -9.96 -6.60 12.61
C VAL A 333 -10.63 -5.23 12.58
N ASP A 334 -11.91 -5.17 12.98
CA ASP A 334 -12.66 -3.92 13.00
C ASP A 334 -12.06 -2.92 14.00
N LYS A 335 -11.53 -1.82 13.49
CA LYS A 335 -11.03 -0.68 14.27
C LYS A 335 -11.92 0.55 14.13
N GLY A 336 -13.09 0.41 13.51
CA GLY A 336 -14.03 1.51 13.28
C GLY A 336 -13.43 2.64 12.46
N PHE A 337 -12.41 2.36 11.65
CA PHE A 337 -11.69 3.35 10.85
C PHE A 337 -11.16 4.56 11.65
N ALA A 338 -10.86 4.35 12.92
CA ALA A 338 -10.52 5.46 13.83
C ALA A 338 -9.22 6.17 13.43
N ASN A 339 -8.20 5.42 12.93
CA ASN A 339 -6.87 5.93 12.68
C ASN A 339 -6.40 5.80 11.22
N SER A 340 -7.13 5.08 10.39
CA SER A 340 -6.95 4.92 8.94
C SER A 340 -8.31 4.69 8.29
N ASP A 341 -8.44 4.96 7.00
CA ASP A 341 -9.58 4.60 6.16
C ASP A 341 -9.62 3.12 5.78
N HIS A 342 -8.61 2.36 6.21
CA HIS A 342 -8.59 0.90 6.14
C HIS A 342 -8.60 0.26 7.54
N ASN A 343 -9.12 -0.96 7.61
CA ASN A 343 -9.00 -1.87 8.74
C ASN A 343 -7.87 -2.88 8.49
N PRO A 344 -7.09 -3.30 9.51
CA PRO A 344 -6.05 -4.30 9.33
C PRO A 344 -6.64 -5.70 9.08
N VAL A 345 -5.99 -6.47 8.21
CA VAL A 345 -6.33 -7.87 7.94
C VAL A 345 -5.25 -8.77 8.50
N GLN A 346 -5.63 -9.74 9.33
CA GLN A 346 -4.75 -10.71 9.95
C GLN A 346 -4.89 -12.08 9.30
N LEU A 347 -3.76 -12.72 8.99
CA LEU A 347 -3.66 -14.09 8.51
C LEU A 347 -2.92 -14.92 9.55
N ARG A 348 -3.49 -16.08 9.94
CA ARG A 348 -2.80 -17.11 10.68
C ARG A 348 -2.46 -18.26 9.74
N PHE A 349 -1.21 -18.70 9.74
CA PHE A 349 -0.72 -19.68 8.79
C PHE A 349 0.42 -20.53 9.36
N THR A 350 0.71 -21.62 8.69
CA THR A 350 1.82 -22.55 9.01
C THR A 350 2.52 -22.93 7.71
N LEU A 351 3.87 -22.93 7.71
CA LEU A 351 4.68 -23.41 6.59
C LEU A 351 4.76 -24.94 6.65
N GLU A 352 4.32 -25.64 5.60
CA GLU A 352 4.31 -27.12 5.59
C GLU A 352 5.64 -27.68 5.08
N GLU A 353 6.22 -28.67 5.80
CA GLU A 353 7.53 -29.24 5.46
C GLU A 353 7.53 -29.99 4.13
N ASP A 354 6.52 -30.79 3.82
CA ASP A 354 6.33 -31.48 2.53
C ASP A 354 4.87 -31.91 2.34
N ILE A 355 4.34 -31.60 1.16
CA ILE A 355 3.15 -32.30 0.66
C ILE A 355 3.65 -33.64 0.12
N THR A 356 3.62 -34.70 0.96
CA THR A 356 3.90 -36.09 0.51
C THR A 356 2.76 -36.63 -0.34
#